data_633d09258df4e7760a79ecd80cfdae79
#
_entry.id   633d09258df4e7760a79ecd80cfdae79
#
_cell.length_a   1.000
_cell.length_b   1.000
_cell.length_c   1.000
_cell.angle_alpha   90.00
_cell.angle_beta   90.00
_cell.angle_gamma   90.00
#
_symmetry.space_group_name_H-M   'P 1'
#
loop_
_entity.id
_entity.type
_entity.pdbx_description
1 polymer ?
#
loop_
_entity_poly.entity_id
_entity_poly.type
_entity_poly.pdbx_seq_one_letter_code
_entity_poly.pdbx_strand_id
1 'polypeptide(L)'
;MSGVKSALLVGVGGQGAILISKIMANGFMQAGFDVKQSEVHGMAQRGGSVSTQVRWGDKVYGPVFGKGEADILVALEKMEAVRYAEFLKPGGVAVINDYAIKSTTIASGAETYPEGCVEAMEKVFRTIAVPASDMALGLGNPKCMNVVLFGAMCDSLGCPQIDWEQVVADTVPGKVRELNLRAFRAGRQAAQQR
;
A
#
# COMPACT_ATOMS: atom_id res chain seq x y z
N MET A 1 16.38 -13.67 -7.17
CA MET A 1 16.59 -12.19 -7.14
C MET A 1 17.74 -11.93 -6.17
N SER A 2 18.88 -11.43 -6.65
CA SER A 2 19.99 -11.08 -5.78
C SER A 2 19.75 -9.64 -5.26
N GLY A 3 19.33 -9.50 -4.03
CA GLY A 3 19.19 -8.22 -3.35
C GLY A 3 17.92 -8.12 -2.50
N VAL A 4 17.99 -7.25 -1.48
CA VAL A 4 16.85 -6.95 -0.62
C VAL A 4 15.95 -5.93 -1.32
N LYS A 5 14.65 -6.19 -1.33
CA LYS A 5 13.61 -5.27 -1.80
C LYS A 5 12.90 -4.64 -0.61
N SER A 6 12.36 -3.44 -0.82
CA SER A 6 11.73 -2.65 0.23
C SER A 6 10.42 -2.04 -0.25
N ALA A 7 9.38 -2.14 0.56
CA ALA A 7 8.11 -1.45 0.35
C ALA A 7 7.76 -0.60 1.57
N LEU A 8 7.30 0.61 1.31
CA LEU A 8 6.76 1.53 2.29
C LEU A 8 5.26 1.66 2.11
N LEU A 9 4.48 1.26 3.10
CA LEU A 9 3.03 1.41 3.14
C LEU A 9 2.71 2.62 4.01
N VAL A 10 2.01 3.60 3.47
CA VAL A 10 1.67 4.84 4.19
C VAL A 10 0.19 5.14 4.10
N GLY A 11 -0.32 5.85 5.09
CA GLY A 11 -1.72 6.22 5.12
C GLY A 11 -2.13 6.90 6.41
N VAL A 12 -3.43 7.01 6.59
CA VAL A 12 -4.04 7.51 7.82
C VAL A 12 -4.47 6.32 8.68
N GLY A 13 -4.25 6.40 9.98
CA GLY A 13 -4.55 5.32 10.92
C GLY A 13 -5.99 4.83 10.82
N GLY A 14 -6.15 3.51 10.69
CA GLY A 14 -7.44 2.84 10.47
C GLY A 14 -7.70 2.39 9.03
N GLN A 15 -6.86 2.74 8.05
CA GLN A 15 -7.02 2.35 6.64
C GLN A 15 -6.58 0.91 6.32
N GLY A 16 -5.93 0.21 7.25
CA GLY A 16 -5.60 -1.22 7.11
C GLY A 16 -4.26 -1.51 6.43
N ALA A 17 -3.26 -0.65 6.55
CA ALA A 17 -1.88 -0.91 6.11
C ALA A 17 -1.31 -2.22 6.68
N ILE A 18 -1.65 -2.53 7.94
CA ILE A 18 -1.25 -3.78 8.62
C ILE A 18 -1.72 -5.03 7.87
N LEU A 19 -2.93 -5.02 7.28
CA LEU A 19 -3.40 -6.19 6.53
C LEU A 19 -2.58 -6.37 5.25
N ILE A 20 -2.26 -5.30 4.54
CA ILE A 20 -1.39 -5.35 3.35
C ILE A 20 -0.03 -5.93 3.73
N SER A 21 0.60 -5.41 4.80
CA SER A 21 1.92 -5.91 5.24
C SER A 21 1.90 -7.40 5.62
N LYS A 22 0.82 -7.87 6.26
CA LYS A 22 0.64 -9.29 6.59
C LYS A 22 0.49 -10.16 5.34
N ILE A 23 -0.31 -9.74 4.35
CA ILE A 23 -0.45 -10.46 3.08
C ILE A 23 0.92 -10.56 2.39
N MET A 24 1.65 -9.44 2.30
CA MET A 24 3.01 -9.42 1.73
C MET A 24 3.94 -10.38 2.46
N ALA A 25 4.00 -10.29 3.79
CA ALA A 25 4.88 -11.14 4.59
C ALA A 25 4.56 -12.62 4.42
N ASN A 26 3.28 -13.00 4.46
CA ASN A 26 2.85 -14.37 4.25
C ASN A 26 3.25 -14.90 2.87
N GLY A 27 2.99 -14.14 1.80
CA GLY A 27 3.33 -14.56 0.45
C GLY A 27 4.84 -14.70 0.24
N PHE A 28 5.64 -13.75 0.72
CA PHE A 28 7.08 -13.83 0.61
C PHE A 28 7.68 -14.97 1.44
N MET A 29 7.20 -15.18 2.67
CA MET A 29 7.66 -16.30 3.51
C MET A 29 7.31 -17.66 2.87
N GLN A 30 6.11 -17.82 2.30
CA GLN A 30 5.72 -19.03 1.57
C GLN A 30 6.63 -19.28 0.35
N ALA A 31 7.13 -18.22 -0.28
CA ALA A 31 8.08 -18.30 -1.40
C ALA A 31 9.55 -18.48 -0.95
N GLY A 32 9.81 -18.63 0.35
CA GLY A 32 11.15 -18.88 0.91
C GLY A 32 12.01 -17.64 1.15
N PHE A 33 11.45 -16.42 1.06
CA PHE A 33 12.19 -15.19 1.38
C PHE A 33 12.30 -14.96 2.88
N ASP A 34 13.43 -14.39 3.32
CA ASP A 34 13.53 -13.74 4.64
C ASP A 34 12.77 -12.40 4.59
N VAL A 35 11.86 -12.18 5.56
CA VAL A 35 11.00 -11.01 5.62
C VAL A 35 11.14 -10.32 6.95
N LYS A 36 11.28 -9.00 6.94
CA LYS A 36 11.24 -8.16 8.13
C LYS A 36 10.23 -7.03 7.91
N GLN A 37 9.49 -6.70 8.96
CA GLN A 37 8.57 -5.57 8.94
C GLN A 37 8.69 -4.71 10.20
N SER A 38 8.40 -3.42 10.05
CA SER A 38 8.33 -2.45 11.15
C SER A 38 7.15 -1.54 10.93
N GLU A 39 6.42 -1.26 12.00
CA GLU A 39 5.26 -0.38 11.98
C GLU A 39 5.56 0.85 12.84
N VAL A 40 5.27 2.03 12.29
CA VAL A 40 5.36 3.29 13.01
C VAL A 40 3.98 3.91 13.05
N HIS A 41 3.47 4.08 14.25
CA HIS A 41 2.23 4.79 14.49
C HIS A 41 2.51 6.01 15.37
N GLY A 42 1.88 7.14 15.06
CA GLY A 42 1.84 8.27 15.98
C GLY A 42 0.99 7.96 17.23
N MET A 43 1.04 8.84 18.23
CA MET A 43 0.19 8.71 19.43
C MET A 43 -1.30 8.66 19.10
N ALA A 44 -1.74 9.28 18.00
CA ALA A 44 -3.07 9.13 17.44
C ALA A 44 -3.12 7.92 16.48
N GLN A 45 -3.44 6.74 16.99
CA GLN A 45 -3.60 5.53 16.16
C GLN A 45 -4.80 5.61 15.18
N ARG A 46 -5.66 6.62 15.33
CA ARG A 46 -6.78 6.91 14.41
C ARG A 46 -6.68 8.35 13.93
N GLY A 47 -6.69 8.54 12.61
CA GLY A 47 -6.63 9.86 11.99
C GLY A 47 -5.24 10.50 11.89
N GLY A 48 -4.20 9.90 12.48
CA GLY A 48 -2.80 10.31 12.32
C GLY A 48 -2.10 9.58 11.17
N SER A 49 -1.03 10.17 10.64
CA SER A 49 -0.16 9.52 9.65
C SER A 49 0.46 8.25 10.22
N VAL A 50 0.44 7.16 9.45
CA VAL A 50 1.03 5.87 9.81
C VAL A 50 1.91 5.37 8.67
N SER A 51 2.99 4.67 9.02
CA SER A 51 3.84 4.03 8.03
C SER A 51 4.23 2.62 8.46
N THR A 52 4.30 1.72 7.49
CA THR A 52 4.75 0.34 7.69
C THR A 52 5.82 0.03 6.66
N GLN A 53 6.97 -0.41 7.12
CA GLN A 53 8.09 -0.82 6.27
C GLN A 53 8.12 -2.33 6.16
N VAL A 54 8.23 -2.85 4.93
CA VAL A 54 8.36 -4.29 4.66
C VAL A 54 9.58 -4.50 3.78
N ARG A 55 10.48 -5.40 4.20
CA ARG A 55 11.66 -5.79 3.42
C ARG A 55 11.67 -7.29 3.22
N TRP A 56 12.08 -7.71 2.04
CA TRP A 56 12.19 -9.13 1.68
C TRP A 56 13.39 -9.39 0.76
N GLY A 57 13.93 -10.59 0.82
CA GLY A 57 15.09 -11.02 0.03
C GLY A 57 15.67 -12.33 0.55
N ASP A 58 16.82 -12.73 0.04
CA ASP A 58 17.50 -13.96 0.48
C ASP A 58 17.91 -13.87 1.96
N LYS A 59 18.35 -12.67 2.40
CA LYS A 59 18.66 -12.37 3.80
C LYS A 59 18.38 -10.90 4.09
N VAL A 60 17.61 -10.62 5.14
CA VAL A 60 17.25 -9.27 5.59
C VAL A 60 17.70 -9.07 7.03
N TYR A 61 18.64 -8.14 7.26
CA TYR A 61 19.21 -7.90 8.58
C TYR A 61 18.39 -6.96 9.47
N GLY A 62 17.54 -6.12 8.86
CA GLY A 62 16.69 -5.21 9.62
C GLY A 62 15.50 -4.73 8.78
N PRO A 63 14.38 -4.36 9.44
CA PRO A 63 13.16 -3.93 8.75
C PRO A 63 13.22 -2.48 8.26
N VAL A 64 14.04 -1.64 8.88
CA VAL A 64 14.06 -0.20 8.66
C VAL A 64 14.99 0.15 7.49
N PHE A 65 14.55 1.09 6.65
CA PHE A 65 15.32 1.65 5.56
C PHE A 65 15.10 3.18 5.49
N GLY A 66 16.03 3.85 4.82
CA GLY A 66 16.06 5.29 4.71
C GLY A 66 15.35 5.85 3.47
N LYS A 67 15.49 7.18 3.31
CA LYS A 67 15.04 7.91 2.12
C LYS A 67 15.75 7.39 0.87
N GLY A 68 15.02 7.29 -0.25
CA GLY A 68 15.55 6.80 -1.52
C GLY A 68 15.79 5.29 -1.59
N GLU A 69 15.31 4.50 -0.63
CA GLU A 69 15.56 3.05 -0.58
C GLU A 69 14.31 2.19 -0.85
N ALA A 70 13.10 2.76 -0.87
CA ALA A 70 11.89 2.03 -1.18
C ALA A 70 11.80 1.68 -2.68
N ASP A 71 11.63 0.41 -3.01
CA ASP A 71 11.29 -0.04 -4.36
C ASP A 71 9.85 0.33 -4.72
N ILE A 72 8.96 0.26 -3.72
CA ILE A 72 7.52 0.51 -3.87
C ILE A 72 7.05 1.38 -2.70
N LEU A 73 6.29 2.43 -3.03
CA LEU A 73 5.52 3.23 -2.09
C LEU A 73 4.03 2.94 -2.31
N VAL A 74 3.35 2.47 -1.29
CA VAL A 74 1.89 2.22 -1.33
C VAL A 74 1.20 3.21 -0.41
N ALA A 75 0.44 4.12 -0.98
CA ALA A 75 -0.26 5.15 -0.23
C ALA A 75 -1.77 4.90 -0.22
N LEU A 76 -2.31 4.68 0.97
CA LEU A 76 -3.75 4.49 1.18
C LEU A 76 -4.52 5.82 1.13
N GLU A 77 -3.78 6.94 1.12
CA GLU A 77 -4.29 8.31 1.04
C GLU A 77 -3.31 9.17 0.22
N LYS A 78 -3.82 10.01 -0.68
CA LYS A 78 -2.97 10.67 -1.69
C LYS A 78 -2.03 11.74 -1.16
N MET A 79 -2.37 12.46 -0.11
CA MET A 79 -1.44 13.43 0.51
C MET A 79 -0.28 12.69 1.20
N GLU A 80 -0.53 11.51 1.77
CA GLU A 80 0.51 10.68 2.36
C GLU A 80 1.52 10.17 1.31
N ALA A 81 1.09 9.96 0.05
CA ALA A 81 2.00 9.64 -1.04
C ALA A 81 3.05 10.75 -1.24
N VAL A 82 2.61 11.99 -1.28
CA VAL A 82 3.50 13.16 -1.44
C VAL A 82 4.39 13.33 -0.21
N ARG A 83 3.83 13.17 0.99
CA ARG A 83 4.56 13.28 2.26
C ARG A 83 5.75 12.32 2.36
N TYR A 84 5.60 11.11 1.83
CA TYR A 84 6.63 10.07 1.88
C TYR A 84 7.33 9.83 0.53
N ALA A 85 7.14 10.71 -0.45
CA ALA A 85 7.75 10.59 -1.78
C ALA A 85 9.27 10.43 -1.74
N GLU A 86 9.93 11.11 -0.81
CA GLU A 86 11.39 11.08 -0.65
C GLU A 86 11.96 9.69 -0.26
N PHE A 87 11.12 8.76 0.22
CA PHE A 87 11.55 7.40 0.51
C PHE A 87 11.64 6.53 -0.74
N LEU A 88 10.92 6.89 -1.81
CA LEU A 88 10.91 6.11 -3.05
C LEU A 88 12.23 6.35 -3.80
N LYS A 89 12.87 5.26 -4.22
CA LYS A 89 14.13 5.33 -4.99
C LYS A 89 13.86 5.79 -6.43
N PRO A 90 14.87 6.32 -7.13
CA PRO A 90 14.77 6.54 -8.57
C PRO A 90 14.37 5.25 -9.30
N GLY A 91 13.35 5.33 -10.16
CA GLY A 91 12.79 4.15 -10.85
C GLY A 91 11.87 3.26 -10.00
N GLY A 92 11.60 3.63 -8.76
CA GLY A 92 10.59 2.99 -7.91
C GLY A 92 9.16 3.25 -8.39
N VAL A 93 8.21 2.49 -7.83
CA VAL A 93 6.80 2.55 -8.23
C VAL A 93 5.97 3.09 -7.07
N ALA A 94 5.16 4.13 -7.33
CA ALA A 94 4.13 4.60 -6.42
C ALA A 94 2.77 3.96 -6.76
N VAL A 95 2.10 3.37 -5.78
CA VAL A 95 0.73 2.85 -5.91
C VAL A 95 -0.15 3.63 -4.94
N ILE A 96 -1.13 4.37 -5.47
CA ILE A 96 -1.85 5.38 -4.71
C ILE A 96 -3.35 5.12 -4.78
N ASN A 97 -3.99 5.10 -3.62
CA ASN A 97 -5.44 5.27 -3.55
C ASN A 97 -5.75 6.76 -3.78
N ASP A 98 -6.39 7.09 -4.91
CA ASP A 98 -6.83 8.45 -5.20
C ASP A 98 -8.03 8.82 -4.31
N TYR A 99 -7.75 9.00 -3.05
CA TYR A 99 -8.71 9.35 -2.02
C TYR A 99 -8.10 10.33 -1.03
N ALA A 100 -8.90 11.31 -0.59
CA ALA A 100 -8.50 12.35 0.34
C ALA A 100 -9.16 12.15 1.71
N ILE A 101 -8.36 12.17 2.77
CA ILE A 101 -8.85 12.23 4.15
C ILE A 101 -8.44 13.57 4.75
N LYS A 102 -9.43 14.42 5.04
CA LYS A 102 -9.17 15.71 5.67
C LYS A 102 -8.70 15.51 7.11
N SER A 103 -7.51 16.02 7.43
CA SER A 103 -7.03 16.13 8.81
C SER A 103 -7.96 17.06 9.63
N THR A 104 -7.83 17.04 10.94
CA THR A 104 -8.60 17.94 11.82
C THR A 104 -8.39 19.42 11.46
N THR A 105 -7.17 19.83 11.12
CA THR A 105 -6.84 21.20 10.72
C THR A 105 -7.49 21.58 9.39
N ILE A 106 -7.52 20.68 8.43
CA ILE A 106 -8.21 20.89 7.14
C ILE A 106 -9.74 20.87 7.32
N ALA A 107 -10.26 19.97 8.14
CA ALA A 107 -11.68 19.88 8.40
C ALA A 107 -12.24 21.12 9.15
N SER A 108 -11.41 21.74 10.00
CA SER A 108 -11.76 23.01 10.70
C SER A 108 -11.63 24.26 9.83
N GLY A 109 -11.08 24.14 8.60
CA GLY A 109 -10.82 25.27 7.71
C GLY A 109 -9.54 26.06 8.02
N ALA A 110 -8.73 25.61 8.98
CA ALA A 110 -7.44 26.24 9.29
C ALA A 110 -6.39 26.01 8.21
N GLU A 111 -6.52 24.94 7.44
CA GLU A 111 -5.64 24.54 6.35
C GLU A 111 -6.46 24.11 5.12
N THR A 112 -5.86 24.16 3.95
CA THR A 112 -6.48 23.69 2.70
C THR A 112 -5.84 22.35 2.29
N TYR A 113 -6.68 21.41 1.85
CA TYR A 113 -6.17 20.14 1.31
C TYR A 113 -5.38 20.43 0.00
N PRO A 114 -4.14 19.93 -0.15
CA PRO A 114 -3.35 20.19 -1.36
C PRO A 114 -3.98 19.53 -2.59
N GLU A 115 -4.07 20.29 -3.66
CA GLU A 115 -4.49 19.80 -4.98
C GLU A 115 -3.32 19.18 -5.74
N GLY A 116 -3.62 18.34 -6.73
CA GLY A 116 -2.59 17.80 -7.62
C GLY A 116 -1.63 16.80 -6.99
N CYS A 117 -2.00 16.13 -5.90
CA CYS A 117 -1.12 15.15 -5.21
C CYS A 117 -0.71 13.99 -6.13
N VAL A 118 -1.66 13.43 -6.90
CA VAL A 118 -1.38 12.31 -7.80
C VAL A 118 -0.52 12.78 -8.97
N GLU A 119 -0.88 13.90 -9.57
CA GLU A 119 -0.15 14.52 -10.68
C GLU A 119 1.28 14.90 -10.30
N ALA A 120 1.50 15.32 -9.05
CA ALA A 120 2.85 15.59 -8.54
C ALA A 120 3.70 14.32 -8.48
N MET A 121 3.11 13.20 -8.07
CA MET A 121 3.80 11.90 -8.04
C MET A 121 4.07 11.37 -9.46
N GLU A 122 3.11 11.50 -10.39
CA GLU A 122 3.25 11.07 -11.79
C GLU A 122 4.36 11.81 -12.55
N LYS A 123 4.67 13.05 -12.17
CA LYS A 123 5.77 13.82 -12.78
C LYS A 123 7.15 13.27 -12.43
N VAL A 124 7.29 12.55 -11.33
CA VAL A 124 8.59 12.13 -10.77
C VAL A 124 8.77 10.62 -10.80
N PHE A 125 7.68 9.86 -10.60
CA PHE A 125 7.73 8.43 -10.44
C PHE A 125 6.73 7.71 -11.36
N ARG A 126 7.03 6.46 -11.69
CA ARG A 126 6.01 5.57 -12.23
C ARG A 126 4.90 5.41 -11.19
N THR A 127 3.71 5.90 -11.51
CA THR A 127 2.58 5.96 -10.57
C THR A 127 1.39 5.15 -11.09
N ILE A 128 0.81 4.34 -10.21
CA ILE A 128 -0.43 3.60 -10.42
C ILE A 128 -1.43 4.18 -9.41
N ALA A 129 -2.28 5.10 -9.86
CA ALA A 129 -3.32 5.69 -9.02
C ALA A 129 -4.66 5.01 -9.33
N VAL A 130 -5.35 4.48 -8.32
CA VAL A 130 -6.65 3.83 -8.45
C VAL A 130 -7.64 4.39 -7.43
N PRO A 131 -8.92 4.56 -7.75
CA PRO A 131 -9.94 5.01 -6.80
C PRO A 131 -10.39 3.85 -5.91
N ALA A 132 -9.44 3.26 -5.16
CA ALA A 132 -9.66 2.03 -4.41
C ALA A 132 -10.77 2.14 -3.35
N SER A 133 -10.97 3.34 -2.78
CA SER A 133 -12.07 3.60 -1.83
C SER A 133 -13.44 3.51 -2.50
N ASP A 134 -13.61 4.11 -3.68
CA ASP A 134 -14.87 4.08 -4.43
C ASP A 134 -15.14 2.67 -4.96
N MET A 135 -14.09 1.98 -5.43
CA MET A 135 -14.18 0.60 -5.86
C MET A 135 -14.66 -0.32 -4.71
N ALA A 136 -14.08 -0.15 -3.51
CA ALA A 136 -14.48 -0.92 -2.33
C ALA A 136 -15.93 -0.63 -1.92
N LEU A 137 -16.36 0.63 -2.01
CA LEU A 137 -17.76 1.01 -1.78
C LEU A 137 -18.69 0.35 -2.79
N GLY A 138 -18.32 0.33 -4.07
CA GLY A 138 -19.07 -0.37 -5.14
C GLY A 138 -19.15 -1.89 -4.93
N LEU A 139 -18.16 -2.50 -4.26
CA LEU A 139 -18.19 -3.91 -3.87
C LEU A 139 -19.06 -4.19 -2.63
N GLY A 140 -19.59 -3.15 -1.98
CA GLY A 140 -20.49 -3.23 -0.83
C GLY A 140 -19.80 -3.15 0.54
N ASN A 141 -18.48 -2.95 0.60
CA ASN A 141 -17.80 -2.78 1.89
C ASN A 141 -16.52 -1.91 1.76
N PRO A 142 -16.55 -0.67 2.26
CA PRO A 142 -15.40 0.23 2.18
C PRO A 142 -14.14 -0.30 2.90
N LYS A 143 -14.29 -1.28 3.81
CA LYS A 143 -13.14 -1.87 4.53
C LYS A 143 -12.25 -2.74 3.67
N CYS A 144 -12.66 -3.14 2.45
CA CYS A 144 -11.81 -3.90 1.55
C CYS A 144 -10.96 -3.01 0.61
N MET A 145 -10.96 -1.69 0.78
CA MET A 145 -10.15 -0.75 0.01
C MET A 145 -8.66 -1.10 0.01
N ASN A 146 -8.13 -1.49 1.16
CA ASN A 146 -6.74 -1.91 1.29
C ASN A 146 -6.41 -3.16 0.43
N VAL A 147 -7.35 -4.10 0.29
CA VAL A 147 -7.15 -5.29 -0.57
C VAL A 147 -7.32 -4.93 -2.05
N VAL A 148 -8.18 -3.98 -2.41
CA VAL A 148 -8.21 -3.39 -3.77
C VAL A 148 -6.84 -2.79 -4.09
N LEU A 149 -6.28 -1.98 -3.20
CA LEU A 149 -4.98 -1.36 -3.41
C LEU A 149 -3.85 -2.39 -3.46
N PHE A 150 -3.91 -3.44 -2.64
CA PHE A 150 -2.98 -4.56 -2.72
C PHE A 150 -3.05 -5.25 -4.09
N GLY A 151 -4.23 -5.49 -4.64
CA GLY A 151 -4.39 -6.02 -5.99
C GLY A 151 -3.72 -5.15 -7.05
N ALA A 152 -3.88 -3.82 -6.94
CA ALA A 152 -3.25 -2.88 -7.87
C ALA A 152 -1.71 -2.89 -7.81
N MET A 153 -1.12 -3.20 -6.64
CA MET A 153 0.33 -3.22 -6.48
C MET A 153 0.99 -4.58 -6.79
N CYS A 154 0.24 -5.69 -6.77
CA CYS A 154 0.84 -7.04 -6.71
C CYS A 154 1.78 -7.35 -7.88
N ASP A 155 1.46 -6.89 -9.08
CA ASP A 155 2.33 -7.12 -10.26
C ASP A 155 3.65 -6.31 -10.15
N SER A 156 3.67 -5.21 -9.39
CA SER A 156 4.88 -4.41 -9.14
C SER A 156 5.84 -5.06 -8.14
N LEU A 157 5.40 -6.06 -7.38
CA LEU A 157 6.27 -6.81 -6.45
C LEU A 157 7.32 -7.65 -7.16
N GLY A 158 7.11 -7.96 -8.45
CA GLY A 158 8.08 -8.71 -9.27
C GLY A 158 8.28 -10.16 -8.84
N CYS A 159 7.28 -10.78 -8.24
CA CYS A 159 7.30 -12.16 -7.75
C CYS A 159 6.15 -12.98 -8.40
N PRO A 160 6.23 -13.28 -9.71
CA PRO A 160 5.15 -13.96 -10.43
C PRO A 160 4.92 -15.40 -9.97
N GLN A 161 5.88 -16.00 -9.25
CA GLN A 161 5.75 -17.36 -8.68
C GLN A 161 4.82 -17.42 -7.47
N ILE A 162 4.42 -16.26 -6.89
CA ILE A 162 3.54 -16.20 -5.72
C ILE A 162 2.09 -16.09 -6.22
N ASP A 163 1.25 -17.03 -5.80
CA ASP A 163 -0.20 -16.92 -5.97
C ASP A 163 -0.77 -15.95 -4.92
N TRP A 164 -0.72 -14.66 -5.24
CA TRP A 164 -1.19 -13.61 -4.34
C TRP A 164 -2.69 -13.72 -4.03
N GLU A 165 -3.48 -14.28 -4.92
CA GLU A 165 -4.90 -14.50 -4.69
C GLU A 165 -5.13 -15.53 -3.60
N GLN A 166 -4.39 -16.65 -3.65
CA GLN A 166 -4.42 -17.68 -2.61
C GLN A 166 -3.90 -17.13 -1.28
N VAL A 167 -2.81 -16.32 -1.29
CA VAL A 167 -2.28 -15.69 -0.08
C VAL A 167 -3.32 -14.77 0.57
N VAL A 168 -4.06 -13.98 -0.22
CA VAL A 168 -5.19 -13.16 0.29
C VAL A 168 -6.25 -14.05 0.91
N ALA A 169 -6.66 -15.14 0.23
CA ALA A 169 -7.68 -16.07 0.73
C ALA A 169 -7.32 -16.68 2.08
N ASP A 170 -6.03 -16.98 2.28
CA ASP A 170 -5.52 -17.61 3.51
C ASP A 170 -5.28 -16.60 4.65
N THR A 171 -5.07 -15.33 4.31
CA THR A 171 -4.76 -14.29 5.30
C THR A 171 -6.02 -13.63 5.88
N VAL A 172 -7.08 -13.50 5.07
CA VAL A 172 -8.31 -12.83 5.51
C VAL A 172 -9.25 -13.79 6.23
N PRO A 173 -10.08 -13.30 7.20
CA PRO A 173 -11.09 -14.15 7.85
C PRO A 173 -12.05 -14.78 6.85
N GLY A 174 -12.41 -16.06 7.06
CA GLY A 174 -13.25 -16.83 6.14
C GLY A 174 -14.58 -16.16 5.76
N LYS A 175 -15.23 -15.48 6.71
CA LYS A 175 -16.51 -14.78 6.50
C LYS A 175 -16.45 -13.61 5.49
N VAL A 176 -15.26 -13.08 5.22
CA VAL A 176 -15.05 -11.97 4.27
C VAL A 176 -14.15 -12.35 3.10
N ARG A 177 -13.78 -13.65 2.99
CA ARG A 177 -12.83 -14.13 1.98
C ARG A 177 -13.28 -13.79 0.57
N GLU A 178 -14.49 -14.17 0.20
CA GLU A 178 -15.00 -13.94 -1.16
C GLU A 178 -15.02 -12.45 -1.54
N LEU A 179 -15.42 -11.59 -0.61
CA LEU A 179 -15.39 -10.16 -0.81
C LEU A 179 -13.97 -9.64 -1.07
N ASN A 180 -13.00 -10.12 -0.27
CA ASN A 180 -11.60 -9.70 -0.42
C ASN A 180 -10.97 -10.26 -1.71
N LEU A 181 -11.33 -11.44 -2.16
CA LEU A 181 -10.90 -11.97 -3.46
C LEU A 181 -11.45 -11.11 -4.61
N ARG A 182 -12.72 -10.72 -4.56
CA ARG A 182 -13.29 -9.78 -5.52
C ARG A 182 -12.56 -8.43 -5.51
N ALA A 183 -12.26 -7.92 -4.32
CA ALA A 183 -11.52 -6.67 -4.14
C ALA A 183 -10.10 -6.75 -4.74
N PHE A 184 -9.39 -7.83 -4.48
CA PHE A 184 -8.07 -8.09 -5.05
C PHE A 184 -8.10 -8.11 -6.59
N ARG A 185 -9.01 -8.90 -7.18
CA ARG A 185 -9.15 -9.00 -8.64
C ARG A 185 -9.49 -7.64 -9.27
N ALA A 186 -10.42 -6.89 -8.67
CA ALA A 186 -10.81 -5.57 -9.15
C ALA A 186 -9.62 -4.59 -9.16
N GLY A 187 -8.83 -4.58 -8.08
CA GLY A 187 -7.63 -3.74 -7.99
C GLY A 187 -6.58 -4.10 -9.04
N ARG A 188 -6.31 -5.38 -9.22
CA ARG A 188 -5.36 -5.88 -10.23
C ARG A 188 -5.80 -5.50 -11.66
N GLN A 189 -7.07 -5.67 -11.97
CA GLN A 189 -7.62 -5.29 -13.26
C GLN A 189 -7.51 -3.78 -13.50
N ALA A 190 -7.81 -2.94 -12.51
CA ALA A 190 -7.72 -1.49 -12.63
C ALA A 190 -6.28 -1.00 -12.90
N ALA A 191 -5.28 -1.67 -12.33
CA ALA A 191 -3.87 -1.33 -12.58
C ALA A 191 -3.40 -1.72 -13.99
N GLN A 192 -3.94 -2.79 -14.57
CA GLN A 192 -3.58 -3.27 -15.92
C GLN A 192 -4.18 -2.42 -17.06
N GLN A 193 -5.18 -1.60 -16.76
CA GLN A 193 -5.83 -0.73 -17.74
C GLN A 193 -5.16 0.65 -17.86
N ARG A 194 -4.10 0.90 -17.11
CA ARG A 194 -3.30 2.12 -17.09
C ARG A 194 -1.88 1.86 -17.58
#